data_9c7b8311442c12828fef1895f8032386
#
_entry.id   9c7b8311442c12828fef1895f8032386
#
_cell.length_a   1.000
_cell.length_b   1.000
_cell.length_c   1.000
_cell.angle_alpha   90.00
_cell.angle_beta   90.00
_cell.angle_gamma   90.00
#
_symmetry.space_group_name_H-M   'P 1'
#
loop_
_entity.id
_entity.type
_entity.pdbx_description
1 polymer ?
#
loop_
_entity_poly.entity_id
_entity_poly.type
_entity_poly.pdbx_seq_one_letter_code
_entity_poly.pdbx_strand_id
1 'polypeptide(L)'
;MAYIELSAQKGKIEADIKGEKILFKSSGADSDSGHWPTEYVLAALGSCFSGSLFAYAKNKNYPLEKVILKIKGDLGSAPSRIQSIDINVEIIGNLTLEEKERLIQAGERACTVMNTLRGGVEKIETHLMS
;
A
#
# COMPACT_ATOMS: atom_id res chain seq x y z
N MET A 1 4.96 -16.07 1.15
CA MET A 1 3.73 -16.04 0.35
C MET A 1 2.63 -15.29 1.09
N ALA A 2 1.92 -14.43 0.39
CA ALA A 2 0.79 -13.70 0.97
C ALA A 2 -0.51 -14.45 0.65
N TYR A 3 -1.36 -14.61 1.66
CA TYR A 3 -2.63 -15.30 1.52
C TYR A 3 -3.67 -14.66 2.41
N ILE A 4 -4.85 -14.41 1.88
CA ILE A 4 -5.99 -13.95 2.66
C ILE A 4 -7.25 -14.71 2.24
N GLU A 5 -8.25 -14.73 3.11
CA GLU A 5 -9.58 -15.18 2.75
C GLU A 5 -10.52 -13.99 2.88
N LEU A 6 -11.52 -13.95 2.02
CA LEU A 6 -12.48 -12.85 2.03
C LEU A 6 -13.88 -13.40 1.81
N SER A 7 -14.82 -12.92 2.60
CA SER A 7 -16.23 -13.20 2.36
C SER A 7 -16.98 -11.88 2.13
N ALA A 8 -17.92 -11.92 1.22
CA ALA A 8 -18.74 -10.77 0.88
C ALA A 8 -20.20 -11.20 0.83
N GLN A 9 -21.04 -10.43 1.52
CA GLN A 9 -22.48 -10.59 1.48
C GLN A 9 -23.10 -9.21 1.46
N LYS A 10 -24.35 -9.12 1.17
CA LYS A 10 -25.04 -7.82 1.22
C LYS A 10 -24.90 -7.22 2.62
N GLY A 11 -24.38 -6.02 2.69
CA GLY A 11 -24.19 -5.31 3.96
C GLY A 11 -22.82 -5.49 4.61
N LYS A 12 -21.99 -6.42 4.13
CA LYS A 12 -20.70 -6.67 4.78
C LYS A 12 -19.69 -7.32 3.86
N ILE A 13 -18.51 -6.71 3.76
CA ILE A 13 -17.34 -7.34 3.13
C ILE A 13 -16.24 -7.41 4.18
N GLU A 14 -15.71 -8.60 4.39
CA GLU A 14 -14.77 -8.87 5.48
C GLU A 14 -13.63 -9.76 4.98
N ALA A 15 -12.40 -9.28 5.15
CA ALA A 15 -11.21 -10.09 4.90
C ALA A 15 -10.73 -10.67 6.21
N ASP A 16 -10.20 -11.90 6.14
CA ASP A 16 -9.55 -12.57 7.26
C ASP A 16 -8.07 -12.70 6.92
N ILE A 17 -7.22 -12.04 7.71
CA ILE A 17 -5.77 -12.13 7.56
C ILE A 17 -5.22 -12.73 8.85
N LYS A 18 -4.92 -14.02 8.81
CA LYS A 18 -4.38 -14.75 9.98
C LYS A 18 -5.23 -14.54 11.25
N GLY A 19 -6.55 -14.58 11.09
CA GLY A 19 -7.49 -14.43 12.20
C GLY A 19 -7.94 -13.00 12.48
N GLU A 20 -7.29 -12.00 11.89
CA GLU A 20 -7.70 -10.61 12.03
C GLU A 20 -8.70 -10.24 10.96
N LYS A 21 -9.75 -9.54 11.36
CA LYS A 21 -10.83 -9.14 10.47
C LYS A 21 -10.66 -7.71 10.02
N ILE A 22 -10.76 -7.49 8.71
CA ILE A 22 -10.69 -6.16 8.10
C ILE A 22 -11.96 -5.96 7.29
N LEU A 23 -12.64 -4.84 7.54
CA LEU A 23 -13.90 -4.51 6.89
C LEU A 23 -13.69 -3.53 5.75
N PHE A 24 -14.48 -3.69 4.70
CA PHE A 24 -14.37 -2.86 3.49
C PHE A 24 -15.70 -2.20 3.16
N LYS A 25 -15.65 -0.93 2.82
CA LYS A 25 -16.78 -0.22 2.24
C LYS A 25 -17.01 -0.67 0.81
N SER A 26 -18.27 -0.76 0.42
CA SER A 26 -18.65 -1.14 -0.93
C SER A 26 -20.05 -0.62 -1.23
N SER A 27 -20.18 0.15 -2.28
CA SER A 27 -21.50 0.59 -2.75
C SER A 27 -22.28 -0.60 -3.32
N GLY A 28 -21.62 -1.47 -4.05
CA GLY A 28 -22.26 -2.63 -4.67
C GLY A 28 -22.86 -3.61 -3.66
N ALA A 29 -22.18 -3.81 -2.52
CA ALA A 29 -22.64 -4.74 -1.48
C ALA A 29 -23.39 -4.04 -0.35
N ASP A 30 -23.64 -2.74 -0.43
CA ASP A 30 -24.27 -1.95 0.62
C ASP A 30 -23.52 -2.07 1.96
N SER A 31 -22.18 -2.07 1.91
CA SER A 31 -21.33 -2.17 3.09
C SER A 31 -20.80 -0.79 3.47
N ASP A 32 -21.08 -0.36 4.71
CA ASP A 32 -20.69 0.97 5.20
C ASP A 32 -19.55 0.93 6.21
N SER A 33 -19.09 -0.24 6.61
CA SER A 33 -18.06 -0.39 7.63
C SER A 33 -16.66 -0.53 7.00
N GLY A 34 -15.66 0.00 7.70
CA GLY A 34 -14.28 -0.04 7.22
C GLY A 34 -13.96 1.13 6.31
N HIS A 35 -13.04 0.91 5.40
CA HIS A 35 -12.60 1.94 4.46
C HIS A 35 -12.71 1.42 3.02
N TRP A 36 -12.56 2.35 2.06
CA TRP A 36 -12.61 1.98 0.66
C TRP A 36 -11.39 1.14 0.26
N PRO A 37 -11.57 0.20 -0.67
CA PRO A 37 -10.43 -0.61 -1.15
C PRO A 37 -9.24 0.22 -1.64
N THR A 38 -9.50 1.34 -2.30
CA THR A 38 -8.44 2.24 -2.78
C THR A 38 -7.64 2.82 -1.63
N GLU A 39 -8.28 3.14 -0.51
CA GLU A 39 -7.59 3.64 0.68
C GLU A 39 -6.67 2.57 1.27
N TYR A 40 -7.11 1.32 1.28
CA TYR A 40 -6.26 0.22 1.74
C TYR A 40 -5.06 -0.01 0.83
N VAL A 41 -5.22 0.17 -0.49
CA VAL A 41 -4.09 0.09 -1.43
C VAL A 41 -3.05 1.15 -1.11
N LEU A 42 -3.48 2.40 -0.88
CA LEU A 42 -2.57 3.49 -0.53
C LEU A 42 -1.88 3.25 0.81
N ALA A 43 -2.61 2.74 1.80
CA ALA A 43 -2.04 2.40 3.11
C ALA A 43 -1.01 1.28 2.99
N ALA A 44 -1.29 0.25 2.21
CA ALA A 44 -0.36 -0.85 1.96
C ALA A 44 0.91 -0.34 1.28
N LEU A 45 0.78 0.53 0.28
CA LEU A 45 1.91 1.15 -0.40
C LEU A 45 2.77 1.93 0.58
N GLY A 46 2.14 2.80 1.40
CA GLY A 46 2.86 3.61 2.38
C GLY A 46 3.59 2.78 3.42
N SER A 47 2.96 1.73 3.91
CA SER A 47 3.57 0.81 4.87
C SER A 47 4.80 0.12 4.27
N CYS A 48 4.67 -0.41 3.07
CA CYS A 48 5.76 -1.11 2.38
C CYS A 48 6.92 -0.17 2.07
N PHE A 49 6.61 1.02 1.56
CA PHE A 49 7.62 2.03 1.25
C PHE A 49 8.38 2.46 2.51
N SER A 50 7.65 2.75 3.60
CA SER A 50 8.25 3.10 4.88
C SER A 50 9.19 2.01 5.39
N GLY A 51 8.77 0.76 5.32
CA GLY A 51 9.60 -0.37 5.71
C GLY A 51 10.90 -0.43 4.92
N SER A 52 10.84 -0.13 3.63
CA SER A 52 12.03 -0.10 2.76
C SER A 52 12.97 1.02 3.15
N LEU A 53 12.44 2.19 3.55
CA LEU A 53 13.27 3.29 4.03
C LEU A 53 14.01 2.89 5.31
N PHE A 54 13.32 2.29 6.27
CA PHE A 54 13.94 1.85 7.51
C PHE A 54 14.98 0.74 7.27
N ALA A 55 14.72 -0.17 6.36
CA ALA A 55 15.66 -1.24 6.03
C ALA A 55 16.97 -0.67 5.46
N TYR A 56 16.86 0.30 4.54
CA TYR A 56 18.03 0.95 3.97
C TYR A 56 18.78 1.77 5.03
N ALA A 57 18.06 2.52 5.86
CA ALA A 57 18.68 3.32 6.93
C ALA A 57 19.44 2.44 7.89
N LYS A 58 18.88 1.29 8.26
CA LYS A 58 19.54 0.33 9.14
C LYS A 58 20.82 -0.21 8.51
N ASN A 59 20.78 -0.55 7.22
CA ASN A 59 21.94 -1.08 6.51
C ASN A 59 23.06 -0.05 6.39
N LYS A 60 22.74 1.23 6.26
CA LYS A 60 23.71 2.33 6.14
C LYS A 60 24.05 3.00 7.46
N ASN A 61 23.45 2.55 8.56
CA ASN A 61 23.60 3.18 9.88
C ASN A 61 23.15 4.64 9.89
N TYR A 62 22.10 4.96 9.14
CA TYR A 62 21.49 6.28 9.15
C TYR A 62 20.56 6.39 10.36
N PRO A 63 20.61 7.49 11.13
CA PRO A 63 19.75 7.65 12.31
C PRO A 63 18.34 8.12 11.93
N LEU A 64 17.62 7.28 11.23
CA LEU A 64 16.22 7.54 10.84
C LEU A 64 15.33 7.30 12.05
N GLU A 65 14.57 8.31 12.46
CA GLU A 65 13.69 8.21 13.63
C GLU A 65 12.25 7.94 13.23
N LYS A 66 11.75 8.65 12.22
CA LYS A 66 10.34 8.60 11.85
C LYS A 66 10.17 9.04 10.40
N VAL A 67 9.19 8.48 9.72
CA VAL A 67 8.75 9.00 8.43
C VAL A 67 7.26 9.28 8.51
N ILE A 68 6.84 10.36 7.87
CA ILE A 68 5.43 10.70 7.74
C ILE A 68 5.14 10.78 6.25
N LEU A 69 4.15 10.03 5.81
CA LEU A 69 3.77 9.99 4.40
C LEU A 69 2.36 10.52 4.24
N LYS A 70 2.18 11.41 3.27
CA LYS A 70 0.88 11.83 2.82
C LYS A 70 0.71 11.31 1.40
N ILE A 71 -0.26 10.42 1.20
CA ILE A 71 -0.40 9.66 -0.04
C ILE A 71 -1.75 9.98 -0.66
N LYS A 72 -1.73 10.39 -1.91
CA LYS A 72 -2.93 10.74 -2.65
C LYS A 72 -2.99 9.91 -3.93
N GLY A 73 -4.16 9.32 -4.19
CA GLY A 73 -4.42 8.59 -5.42
C GLY A 73 -5.50 9.30 -6.23
N ASP A 74 -5.22 9.56 -7.49
CA ASP A 74 -6.20 10.11 -8.42
C ASP A 74 -6.79 8.98 -9.26
N LEU A 75 -8.12 8.98 -9.38
CA LEU A 75 -8.83 7.96 -10.13
C LEU A 75 -8.96 8.35 -11.59
N GLY A 76 -8.78 7.38 -12.46
CA GLY A 76 -9.04 7.51 -13.89
C GLY A 76 -10.17 6.60 -14.32
N SER A 77 -10.62 6.77 -15.54
CA SER A 77 -11.70 5.97 -16.13
C SER A 77 -11.27 5.37 -17.46
N ALA A 78 -12.04 4.39 -17.93
CA ALA A 78 -11.84 3.70 -19.20
C ALA A 78 -10.46 2.99 -19.29
N PRO A 79 -10.13 2.07 -18.38
CA PRO A 79 -10.96 1.54 -17.30
C PRO A 79 -10.85 2.34 -16.00
N SER A 80 -11.79 2.10 -15.09
CA SER A 80 -11.73 2.65 -13.74
C SER A 80 -10.52 2.09 -13.01
N ARG A 81 -9.66 2.98 -12.48
CA ARG A 81 -8.41 2.58 -11.84
C ARG A 81 -7.82 3.75 -11.05
N ILE A 82 -6.86 3.45 -10.21
CA ILE A 82 -5.99 4.50 -9.66
C ILE A 82 -5.04 4.88 -10.79
N GLN A 83 -5.17 6.09 -11.30
CA GLN A 83 -4.40 6.54 -12.45
C GLN A 83 -3.01 7.05 -12.07
N SER A 84 -2.91 7.76 -10.94
CA SER A 84 -1.65 8.29 -10.44
C SER A 84 -1.65 8.31 -8.93
N ILE A 85 -0.47 8.22 -8.34
CA ILE A 85 -0.27 8.26 -6.89
C ILE A 85 0.86 9.22 -6.59
N ASP A 86 0.61 10.18 -5.68
CA ASP A 86 1.62 11.09 -5.17
C ASP A 86 1.93 10.74 -3.72
N ILE A 87 3.20 10.62 -3.40
CA ILE A 87 3.66 10.38 -2.04
C ILE A 87 4.51 11.56 -1.61
N ASN A 88 4.08 12.26 -0.58
CA ASN A 88 4.87 13.30 0.05
C ASN A 88 5.46 12.74 1.33
N VAL A 89 6.77 12.76 1.44
CA VAL A 89 7.51 12.10 2.52
C VAL A 89 8.21 13.15 3.39
N GLU A 90 7.96 13.08 4.69
CA GLU A 90 8.73 13.82 5.67
C GLU A 90 9.64 12.83 6.40
N ILE A 91 10.94 13.08 6.37
CA ILE A 91 11.94 12.21 6.98
C ILE A 91 12.51 12.91 8.21
N ILE A 92 12.33 12.29 9.36
CA ILE A 92 12.75 12.85 10.66
C ILE A 92 13.93 12.04 11.19
N GLY A 93 15.01 12.74 11.51
CA GLY A 93 16.26 12.18 11.99
C GLY A 93 17.42 13.11 11.66
N ASN A 94 18.57 12.87 12.26
CA ASN A 94 19.76 13.67 12.00
C ASN A 94 20.43 13.23 10.69
N LEU A 95 19.83 13.62 9.57
CA LEU A 95 20.22 13.21 8.21
C LEU A 95 20.42 14.43 7.34
N THR A 96 21.40 14.35 6.45
CA THR A 96 21.60 15.39 5.43
C THR A 96 20.53 15.26 4.33
N LEU A 97 20.34 16.31 3.55
CA LEU A 97 19.41 16.26 2.43
C LEU A 97 19.79 15.14 1.45
N GLU A 98 21.08 14.98 1.20
CA GLU A 98 21.57 13.93 0.30
C GLU A 98 21.23 12.54 0.82
N GLU A 99 21.38 12.31 2.12
CA GLU A 99 21.03 11.04 2.75
C GLU A 99 19.52 10.77 2.66
N LYS A 100 18.71 11.80 2.88
CA LYS A 100 17.25 11.68 2.71
C LYS A 100 16.86 11.32 1.28
N GLU A 101 17.50 11.93 0.31
CA GLU A 101 17.26 11.62 -1.10
C GLU A 101 17.67 10.19 -1.45
N ARG A 102 18.78 9.71 -0.90
CA ARG A 102 19.20 8.32 -1.09
C ARG A 102 18.20 7.33 -0.48
N LEU A 103 17.64 7.66 0.68
CA LEU A 103 16.60 6.85 1.31
C LEU A 103 15.40 6.69 0.36
N ILE A 104 14.93 7.80 -0.20
CA ILE A 104 13.78 7.78 -1.10
C ILE A 104 14.07 6.92 -2.34
N GLN A 105 15.23 7.12 -2.97
CA GLN A 105 15.62 6.35 -4.15
C GLN A 105 15.70 4.85 -3.85
N ALA A 106 16.32 4.50 -2.72
CA ALA A 106 16.44 3.11 -2.31
C ALA A 106 15.08 2.49 -1.99
N GLY A 107 14.22 3.26 -1.31
CA GLY A 107 12.86 2.83 -0.98
C GLY A 107 12.03 2.56 -2.23
N GLU A 108 12.13 3.44 -3.23
CA GLU A 108 11.41 3.25 -4.49
C GLU A 108 11.82 1.98 -5.22
N ARG A 109 13.12 1.66 -5.20
CA ARG A 109 13.61 0.44 -5.85
C ARG A 109 13.23 -0.84 -5.11
N ALA A 110 13.21 -0.79 -3.78
CA ALA A 110 13.03 -1.97 -2.95
C ALA A 110 11.58 -2.26 -2.57
N CYS A 111 10.67 -1.31 -2.75
CA CYS A 111 9.28 -1.47 -2.30
C CYS A 111 8.52 -2.44 -3.18
N THR A 112 8.19 -3.60 -2.63
CA THR A 112 7.44 -4.64 -3.33
C THR A 112 6.10 -4.15 -3.87
N VAL A 113 5.33 -3.44 -3.05
CA VAL A 113 4.02 -2.94 -3.45
C VAL A 113 4.15 -1.89 -4.57
N MET A 114 5.13 -0.98 -4.46
CA MET A 114 5.36 0.02 -5.49
C MET A 114 5.76 -0.64 -6.82
N ASN A 115 6.65 -1.62 -6.77
CA ASN A 115 7.05 -2.35 -7.96
C ASN A 115 5.86 -3.07 -8.60
N THR A 116 4.99 -3.64 -7.77
CA THR A 116 3.77 -4.30 -8.22
C THR A 116 2.83 -3.31 -8.91
N LEU A 117 2.61 -2.15 -8.30
CA LEU A 117 1.70 -1.14 -8.87
C LEU A 117 2.25 -0.54 -10.17
N ARG A 118 3.55 -0.33 -10.25
CA ARG A 118 4.19 0.23 -11.45
C ARG A 118 4.23 -0.76 -12.61
N GLY A 119 4.60 -2.00 -12.32
CA GLY A 119 4.78 -3.02 -13.35
C GLY A 119 3.56 -3.88 -13.62
N GLY A 120 2.60 -3.86 -12.71
CA GLY A 120 1.48 -4.79 -12.71
C GLY A 120 1.92 -6.19 -12.25
N VAL A 121 0.97 -7.09 -12.14
CA VAL A 121 1.25 -8.50 -11.91
C VAL A 121 1.19 -9.23 -13.26
N GLU A 122 2.03 -10.24 -13.42
CA GLU A 122 2.11 -10.98 -14.68
C GLU A 122 0.83 -11.77 -14.96
N LYS A 123 0.12 -12.22 -13.91
CA LYS A 123 -0.99 -13.13 -14.07
C LYS A 123 -2.00 -12.97 -12.95
N ILE A 124 -3.25 -12.80 -13.31
CA ILE A 124 -4.39 -12.84 -12.38
C ILE A 124 -5.39 -13.82 -12.98
N GLU A 125 -5.66 -14.89 -12.25
CA GLU A 125 -6.62 -15.92 -12.69
C GLU A 125 -7.75 -16.04 -11.68
N THR A 126 -8.96 -16.22 -12.20
CA THR A 126 -10.16 -16.40 -11.37
C THR A 126 -10.75 -17.78 -11.65
N HIS A 127 -11.02 -18.54 -10.58
CA HIS A 127 -11.56 -19.88 -10.69
C HIS A 127 -12.86 -19.99 -9.89
N LEU A 128 -13.85 -20.68 -10.46
CA LEU A 128 -15.11 -20.95 -9.78
C LEU A 128 -14.93 -22.17 -8.88
N MET A 129 -15.25 -22.03 -7.59
CA MET A 129 -15.19 -23.14 -6.64
C MET A 129 -16.51 -23.93 -6.59
N SER A 130 -17.64 -23.26 -6.73
CA SER A 130 -18.92 -23.95 -6.71
C SER A 130 -20.00 -23.17 -7.42
#